data_cfe0e759a75c54ab49d14f4dfc9310eb
#
_entry.id   cfe0e759a75c54ab49d14f4dfc9310eb
#
_cell.length_a   1.000
_cell.length_b   1.000
_cell.length_c   1.000
_cell.angle_alpha   90.00
_cell.angle_beta   90.00
_cell.angle_gamma   90.00
#
_symmetry.space_group_name_H-M   'P 1'
#
loop_
_entity.id
_entity.type
_entity.pdbx_description
1 polymer ?
#
loop_
_entity_poly.entity_id
_entity_poly.type
_entity_poly.pdbx_seq_one_letter_code
_entity_poly.pdbx_strand_id
1 'polypeptide(L)'
;MKHNKQQVLAFFALAVLGGLTVAACPVQAGGFMTPTANTAGWGRAFGGGSLFRNDPSAAFNNPAAMAFIDRPVSQFTLNYANIDIKYKGSAYDYAGNPASITVLDPDTGLPTSTPRTGDGGQGGFEAWAPTGFTVIPINERFAFGLSQVVPMGARTTWDEDWKGRDFAVDTKIETVGLTGSLSFKVNDEFSIGGGGILQHTTGFVSQNVDLYAAAAQSPDLGYTPFPAGQGLALMRVKVDNTSLGWFAGMAWKPTSRDTLGLNYH
;
A
#
# COMPACT_ATOMS: atom_id res chain seq x y z
N MET A 1 12.90 27.70 -34.33
CA MET A 1 12.58 26.40 -33.72
C MET A 1 13.63 25.80 -32.77
N LYS A 2 14.95 26.04 -32.94
CA LYS A 2 15.99 25.52 -32.00
C LYS A 2 15.97 26.16 -30.59
N HIS A 3 15.60 27.44 -30.48
CA HIS A 3 15.59 28.16 -29.20
C HIS A 3 14.54 27.63 -28.22
N ASN A 4 13.41 27.14 -28.71
CA ASN A 4 12.31 26.66 -27.86
C ASN A 4 12.64 25.29 -27.19
N LYS A 5 13.42 24.44 -27.87
CA LYS A 5 13.81 23.14 -27.31
C LYS A 5 14.79 23.27 -26.14
N GLN A 6 15.70 24.25 -26.18
CA GLN A 6 16.63 24.51 -25.06
C GLN A 6 15.91 25.06 -23.83
N GLN A 7 14.91 25.91 -24.01
CA GLN A 7 14.12 26.44 -22.90
C GLN A 7 13.26 25.35 -22.25
N VAL A 8 12.69 24.44 -23.03
CA VAL A 8 11.92 23.29 -22.53
C VAL A 8 12.85 22.31 -21.78
N LEU A 9 14.05 22.05 -22.30
CA LEU A 9 15.05 21.21 -21.64
C LEU A 9 15.50 21.85 -20.28
N ALA A 10 15.73 23.16 -20.26
CA ALA A 10 16.10 23.88 -19.06
C ALA A 10 14.96 23.85 -18.01
N PHE A 11 13.71 24.00 -18.45
CA PHE A 11 12.55 23.93 -17.58
C PHE A 11 12.36 22.52 -17.01
N PHE A 12 12.57 21.48 -17.83
CA PHE A 12 12.51 20.08 -17.40
C PHE A 12 13.66 19.74 -16.43
N ALA A 13 14.87 20.22 -16.70
CA ALA A 13 16.01 20.06 -15.80
C ALA A 13 15.77 20.78 -14.46
N LEU A 14 15.17 21.98 -14.46
CA LEU A 14 14.81 22.71 -13.25
C LEU A 14 13.70 21.99 -12.47
N ALA A 15 12.70 21.42 -13.16
CA ALA A 15 11.61 20.68 -12.54
C ALA A 15 12.10 19.35 -11.93
N VAL A 16 13.05 18.65 -12.59
CA VAL A 16 13.70 17.45 -12.06
C VAL A 16 14.59 17.78 -10.87
N LEU A 17 15.37 18.88 -10.92
CA LEU A 17 16.16 19.35 -9.76
C LEU A 17 15.25 19.80 -8.60
N GLY A 18 14.17 20.53 -8.89
CA GLY A 18 13.18 20.92 -7.89
C GLY A 18 12.47 19.72 -7.27
N GLY A 19 12.15 18.70 -8.05
CA GLY A 19 11.60 17.42 -7.57
C GLY A 19 12.56 16.64 -6.67
N LEU A 20 13.86 16.67 -6.98
CA LEU A 20 14.90 16.04 -6.15
C LEU A 20 15.09 16.73 -4.79
N THR A 21 14.84 18.03 -4.70
CA THR A 21 14.92 18.76 -3.42
C THR A 21 13.69 18.52 -2.53
N VAL A 22 12.52 18.26 -3.11
CA VAL A 22 11.31 17.87 -2.36
C VAL A 22 11.40 16.42 -1.86
N ALA A 23 12.19 15.56 -2.52
CA ALA A 23 12.44 14.18 -2.10
C ALA A 23 13.28 14.04 -0.81
N ALA A 24 13.76 15.14 -0.25
CA ALA A 24 14.43 15.16 1.07
C ALA A 24 13.44 15.20 2.27
N CYS A 25 12.14 15.26 2.03
CA CYS A 25 11.16 14.96 3.09
C CYS A 25 11.23 13.48 3.43
N PRO A 26 11.18 13.08 4.72
CA PRO A 26 11.13 11.68 5.09
C PRO A 26 9.89 11.05 4.44
N VAL A 27 10.10 10.35 3.34
CA VAL A 27 9.07 9.53 2.70
C VAL A 27 8.81 8.38 3.66
N GLN A 28 7.76 8.49 4.44
CA GLN A 28 7.24 7.33 5.17
C GLN A 28 6.61 6.42 4.12
N ALA A 29 7.38 5.42 3.73
CA ALA A 29 7.10 4.56 2.61
C ALA A 29 5.79 3.79 2.81
N GLY A 30 4.89 3.88 1.86
CA GLY A 30 3.80 2.94 1.68
C GLY A 30 4.33 1.58 1.24
N GLY A 31 5.05 0.86 2.14
CA GLY A 31 5.62 -0.46 1.84
C GLY A 31 4.58 -1.53 1.49
N PHE A 32 3.30 -1.21 1.61
CA PHE A 32 2.17 -2.07 1.23
C PHE A 32 1.49 -1.63 -0.07
N MET A 33 2.00 -0.60 -0.76
CA MET A 33 1.45 -0.18 -2.03
C MET A 33 1.74 -1.23 -3.10
N THR A 34 0.67 -1.75 -3.71
CA THR A 34 0.78 -2.75 -4.77
C THR A 34 0.74 -2.06 -6.14
N PRO A 35 1.74 -2.24 -7.01
CA PRO A 35 1.75 -1.66 -8.35
C PRO A 35 0.79 -2.36 -9.31
N THR A 36 -0.03 -3.27 -8.83
CA THR A 36 -0.83 -4.25 -9.59
C THR A 36 -2.06 -3.65 -10.28
N ALA A 37 -2.01 -2.37 -10.65
CA ALA A 37 -3.20 -1.67 -11.07
C ALA A 37 -3.73 -2.10 -12.45
N ASN A 38 -2.91 -2.54 -13.40
CA ASN A 38 -3.39 -2.89 -14.74
C ASN A 38 -2.71 -4.12 -15.37
N THR A 39 -3.44 -4.84 -16.21
CA THR A 39 -2.95 -6.04 -16.91
C THR A 39 -1.81 -5.73 -17.88
N ALA A 40 -1.86 -4.60 -18.58
CA ALA A 40 -0.82 -4.19 -19.51
C ALA A 40 0.49 -3.89 -18.77
N GLY A 41 0.41 -3.36 -17.54
CA GLY A 41 1.56 -3.18 -16.64
C GLY A 41 2.22 -4.50 -16.27
N TRP A 42 1.44 -5.52 -15.94
CA TRP A 42 1.95 -6.85 -15.64
C TRP A 42 2.82 -7.42 -16.77
N GLY A 43 2.34 -7.36 -18.01
CA GLY A 43 3.06 -7.85 -19.18
C GLY A 43 4.41 -7.16 -19.43
N ARG A 44 4.64 -6.01 -18.82
CA ARG A 44 5.88 -5.21 -18.95
C ARG A 44 6.67 -5.13 -17.63
N ALA A 45 6.31 -5.93 -16.62
CA ALA A 45 6.83 -5.80 -15.26
C ALA A 45 6.76 -4.33 -14.74
N PHE A 46 5.69 -3.62 -15.11
CA PHE A 46 5.44 -2.20 -14.83
C PHE A 46 6.49 -1.22 -15.40
N GLY A 47 7.37 -1.68 -16.30
CA GLY A 47 8.33 -0.84 -17.00
C GLY A 47 7.64 0.26 -17.79
N GLY A 48 8.13 1.50 -17.67
CA GLY A 48 7.57 2.67 -18.37
C GLY A 48 6.26 3.21 -17.81
N GLY A 49 5.71 2.61 -16.75
CA GLY A 49 4.46 3.05 -16.11
C GLY A 49 3.31 3.18 -17.11
N SER A 50 2.55 4.27 -17.03
CA SER A 50 1.40 4.57 -17.88
C SER A 50 1.74 5.45 -19.09
N LEU A 51 3.01 5.59 -19.43
CA LEU A 51 3.44 6.41 -20.57
C LEU A 51 3.24 5.72 -21.92
N PHE A 52 2.72 4.49 -21.89
CA PHE A 52 2.43 3.75 -23.11
C PHE A 52 1.20 4.29 -23.83
N ARG A 53 1.25 4.19 -25.16
CA ARG A 53 0.17 4.66 -26.00
C ARG A 53 -1.13 3.89 -25.69
N ASN A 54 -2.21 4.64 -25.52
CA ASN A 54 -3.57 4.12 -25.26
C ASN A 54 -3.69 3.26 -23.99
N ASP A 55 -2.85 3.48 -22.98
CA ASP A 55 -2.98 2.83 -21.68
C ASP A 55 -3.88 3.68 -20.76
N PRO A 56 -5.13 3.26 -20.47
CA PRO A 56 -6.06 4.04 -19.66
C PRO A 56 -5.67 4.13 -18.18
N SER A 57 -4.72 3.31 -17.71
CA SER A 57 -4.20 3.42 -16.36
C SER A 57 -3.44 4.74 -16.11
N ALA A 58 -3.16 5.48 -17.18
CA ALA A 58 -2.71 6.87 -17.11
C ALA A 58 -3.63 7.75 -16.25
N ALA A 59 -4.94 7.48 -16.24
CA ALA A 59 -5.91 8.20 -15.40
C ALA A 59 -5.55 8.23 -13.91
N PHE A 60 -4.82 7.23 -13.42
CA PHE A 60 -4.30 7.17 -12.06
C PHE A 60 -2.79 7.38 -12.01
N ASN A 61 -2.02 6.60 -12.79
CA ASN A 61 -0.57 6.54 -12.63
C ASN A 61 0.17 7.80 -13.11
N ASN A 62 -0.29 8.43 -14.20
CA ASN A 62 0.23 9.73 -14.67
C ASN A 62 -0.82 10.43 -15.53
N PRO A 63 -1.65 11.30 -14.98
CA PRO A 63 -2.75 11.91 -15.70
C PRO A 63 -2.31 12.74 -16.92
N ALA A 64 -1.07 13.24 -16.95
CA ALA A 64 -0.57 13.94 -18.12
C ALA A 64 -0.50 13.06 -19.37
N ALA A 65 -0.28 11.77 -19.23
CA ALA A 65 -0.20 10.85 -20.37
C ALA A 65 -1.55 10.63 -21.07
N MET A 66 -2.68 10.94 -20.42
CA MET A 66 -4.00 10.89 -21.03
C MET A 66 -4.15 11.84 -22.23
N ALA A 67 -3.41 12.96 -22.24
CA ALA A 67 -3.42 13.93 -23.34
C ALA A 67 -2.98 13.34 -24.71
N PHE A 68 -2.36 12.16 -24.68
CA PHE A 68 -1.89 11.47 -25.89
C PHE A 68 -2.78 10.30 -26.29
N ILE A 69 -3.92 10.14 -25.63
CA ILE A 69 -4.96 9.17 -25.98
C ILE A 69 -5.97 9.86 -26.88
N ASP A 70 -6.16 9.33 -28.07
CA ASP A 70 -6.93 9.96 -29.17
C ASP A 70 -8.39 9.50 -29.24
N ARG A 71 -8.79 8.51 -28.44
CA ARG A 71 -10.15 7.94 -28.42
C ARG A 71 -10.53 7.50 -27.00
N PRO A 72 -11.82 7.39 -26.70
CA PRO A 72 -12.25 6.80 -25.44
C PRO A 72 -11.70 5.38 -25.27
N VAL A 73 -11.07 5.10 -24.12
CA VAL A 73 -10.50 3.80 -23.80
C VAL A 73 -10.87 3.46 -22.36
N SER A 74 -11.35 2.24 -22.18
CA SER A 74 -11.63 1.68 -20.85
C SER A 74 -10.96 0.33 -20.70
N GLN A 75 -10.50 0.04 -19.48
CA GLN A 75 -9.95 -1.25 -19.09
C GLN A 75 -10.50 -1.63 -17.73
N PHE A 76 -10.93 -2.87 -17.62
CA PHE A 76 -11.25 -3.49 -16.34
C PHE A 76 -10.32 -4.68 -16.12
N THR A 77 -9.80 -4.82 -14.91
CA THR A 77 -8.90 -5.92 -14.52
C THR A 77 -9.40 -6.50 -13.21
N LEU A 78 -9.49 -7.81 -13.16
CA LEU A 78 -9.72 -8.57 -11.94
C LEU A 78 -8.45 -9.33 -11.60
N ASN A 79 -7.75 -8.88 -10.57
CA ASN A 79 -6.54 -9.54 -10.10
C ASN A 79 -6.91 -10.55 -9.01
N TYR A 80 -6.38 -11.75 -9.11
CA TYR A 80 -6.41 -12.75 -8.04
C TYR A 80 -5.00 -12.94 -7.49
N ALA A 81 -4.86 -12.80 -6.19
CA ALA A 81 -3.63 -13.06 -5.46
C ALA A 81 -3.83 -14.26 -4.55
N ASN A 82 -2.92 -15.22 -4.64
CA ASN A 82 -2.78 -16.34 -3.69
C ASN A 82 -1.36 -16.25 -3.12
N ILE A 83 -1.26 -15.94 -1.84
CA ILE A 83 0.00 -15.66 -1.16
C ILE A 83 0.20 -16.70 -0.08
N ASP A 84 1.30 -17.43 -0.18
CA ASP A 84 1.74 -18.45 0.78
C ASP A 84 2.84 -17.85 1.67
N ILE A 85 2.61 -17.78 2.99
CA ILE A 85 3.55 -17.26 3.97
C ILE A 85 3.71 -18.28 5.09
N LYS A 86 4.94 -18.75 5.27
CA LYS A 86 5.30 -19.69 6.34
C LYS A 86 6.41 -19.14 7.19
N TYR A 87 6.23 -19.22 8.49
CA TYR A 87 7.26 -18.84 9.44
C TYR A 87 8.19 -20.04 9.73
N LYS A 88 9.50 -19.77 9.76
CA LYS A 88 10.51 -20.71 10.26
C LYS A 88 11.49 -19.96 11.15
N GLY A 89 11.65 -20.41 12.37
CA GLY A 89 12.59 -19.79 13.29
C GLY A 89 12.25 -20.05 14.75
N SER A 90 13.04 -19.42 15.63
CA SER A 90 12.83 -19.41 17.09
C SER A 90 12.49 -18.00 17.52
N ALA A 91 11.66 -17.86 18.54
CA ALA A 91 11.36 -16.59 19.16
C ALA A 91 12.16 -16.45 20.46
N TYR A 92 12.71 -15.27 20.70
CA TYR A 92 13.48 -14.94 21.90
C TYR A 92 12.95 -13.67 22.53
N ASP A 93 13.12 -13.55 23.84
CA ASP A 93 12.89 -12.32 24.57
C ASP A 93 14.06 -11.32 24.39
N TYR A 94 13.95 -10.13 24.99
CA TYR A 94 15.01 -9.12 24.92
C TYR A 94 16.32 -9.53 25.61
N ALA A 95 16.28 -10.51 26.52
CA ALA A 95 17.45 -11.03 27.20
C ALA A 95 18.10 -12.20 26.47
N GLY A 96 17.51 -12.63 25.33
CA GLY A 96 17.99 -13.75 24.51
C GLY A 96 17.53 -15.12 25.00
N ASN A 97 16.56 -15.20 25.91
CA ASN A 97 15.95 -16.45 26.32
C ASN A 97 14.85 -16.88 25.35
N PRO A 98 14.54 -18.18 25.20
CA PRO A 98 13.40 -18.61 24.41
C PRO A 98 12.12 -17.91 24.85
N ALA A 99 11.37 -17.34 23.91
CA ALA A 99 10.14 -16.65 24.21
C ALA A 99 9.14 -17.60 24.88
N SER A 100 8.55 -17.16 25.96
CA SER A 100 7.60 -17.92 26.77
C SER A 100 6.35 -17.09 27.05
N ILE A 101 5.33 -17.76 27.54
CA ILE A 101 4.13 -17.14 28.11
C ILE A 101 4.03 -17.51 29.58
N THR A 102 3.44 -16.62 30.37
CA THR A 102 3.09 -16.93 31.74
C THR A 102 1.66 -17.44 31.81
N VAL A 103 1.48 -18.65 32.26
CA VAL A 103 0.16 -19.25 32.52
C VAL A 103 0.08 -19.65 33.98
N LEU A 104 -1.12 -19.60 34.55
CA LEU A 104 -1.32 -20.18 35.87
C LEU A 104 -1.38 -21.70 35.74
N ASP A 105 -0.54 -22.38 36.49
CA ASP A 105 -0.64 -23.81 36.68
C ASP A 105 -2.00 -24.15 37.33
N PRO A 106 -2.82 -25.00 36.69
CA PRO A 106 -4.17 -25.30 37.14
C PRO A 106 -4.20 -26.01 38.50
N ASP A 107 -3.14 -26.72 38.88
CA ASP A 107 -3.08 -27.53 40.12
C ASP A 107 -2.56 -26.69 41.31
N THR A 108 -1.61 -25.81 41.05
CA THR A 108 -0.95 -25.01 42.08
C THR A 108 -1.43 -23.56 42.15
N GLY A 109 -2.06 -23.06 41.11
CA GLY A 109 -2.45 -21.66 41.01
C GLY A 109 -1.26 -20.67 40.88
N LEU A 110 -0.04 -21.19 40.68
CA LEU A 110 1.17 -20.37 40.58
C LEU A 110 1.49 -20.03 39.12
N PRO A 111 2.05 -18.84 38.84
CA PRO A 111 2.52 -18.48 37.52
C PRO A 111 3.64 -19.42 37.04
N THR A 112 3.47 -20.07 35.93
CA THR A 112 4.45 -20.95 35.28
C THR A 112 4.79 -20.45 33.90
N SER A 113 6.08 -20.38 33.58
CA SER A 113 6.57 -19.97 32.26
C SER A 113 6.58 -21.17 31.30
N THR A 114 5.81 -21.05 30.20
CA THR A 114 5.72 -22.11 29.18
C THR A 114 6.33 -21.61 27.87
N PRO A 115 7.30 -22.34 27.28
CA PRO A 115 7.89 -21.96 26.00
C PRO A 115 6.84 -21.92 24.88
N ARG A 116 6.99 -20.98 23.96
CA ARG A 116 6.17 -20.89 22.73
C ARG A 116 6.69 -21.86 21.68
N THR A 117 5.85 -22.71 21.16
CA THR A 117 6.25 -23.80 20.25
C THR A 117 5.61 -23.72 18.88
N GLY A 118 4.45 -23.09 18.73
CA GLY A 118 3.72 -23.03 17.46
C GLY A 118 4.48 -22.30 16.34
N ASP A 119 4.44 -22.79 15.12
CA ASP A 119 5.01 -22.15 13.93
C ASP A 119 4.00 -21.27 13.17
N GLY A 120 2.75 -21.25 13.61
CA GLY A 120 1.69 -20.38 13.11
C GLY A 120 0.96 -20.89 11.88
N GLY A 121 1.30 -22.06 11.37
CA GLY A 121 0.66 -22.63 10.20
C GLY A 121 0.91 -21.86 8.90
N GLN A 122 -0.14 -21.62 8.12
CA GLN A 122 -0.11 -20.85 6.87
C GLN A 122 -0.62 -19.44 7.10
N GLY A 123 0.29 -18.47 7.17
CA GLY A 123 -0.03 -17.06 7.42
C GLY A 123 -0.45 -16.26 6.19
N GLY A 124 -0.52 -16.88 5.02
CA GLY A 124 -0.89 -16.23 3.77
C GLY A 124 -2.39 -16.04 3.58
N PHE A 125 -2.78 -15.54 2.42
CA PHE A 125 -4.17 -15.22 2.12
C PHE A 125 -4.48 -15.28 0.64
N GLU A 126 -5.75 -15.38 0.33
CA GLU A 126 -6.31 -15.22 -1.01
C GLU A 126 -7.09 -13.89 -1.08
N ALA A 127 -6.95 -13.17 -2.19
CA ALA A 127 -7.65 -11.91 -2.39
C ALA A 127 -7.98 -11.66 -3.85
N TRP A 128 -9.09 -10.97 -4.07
CA TRP A 128 -9.50 -10.43 -5.35
C TRP A 128 -9.41 -8.91 -5.33
N ALA A 129 -8.71 -8.33 -6.30
CA ALA A 129 -8.54 -6.90 -6.42
C ALA A 129 -9.05 -6.42 -7.79
N PRO A 130 -10.32 -5.99 -7.89
CA PRO A 130 -10.84 -5.37 -9.09
C PRO A 130 -10.27 -3.97 -9.28
N THR A 131 -9.86 -3.64 -10.51
CA THR A 131 -9.42 -2.30 -10.88
C THR A 131 -10.05 -1.89 -12.20
N GLY A 132 -10.34 -0.61 -12.35
CA GLY A 132 -10.95 -0.07 -13.56
C GLY A 132 -10.39 1.30 -13.91
N PHE A 133 -10.20 1.54 -15.19
CA PHE A 133 -9.67 2.79 -15.73
C PHE A 133 -10.47 3.19 -16.97
N THR A 134 -10.80 4.47 -17.06
CA THR A 134 -11.45 5.04 -18.23
C THR A 134 -10.83 6.39 -18.53
N VAL A 135 -10.46 6.61 -19.79
CA VAL A 135 -10.02 7.90 -20.31
C VAL A 135 -10.93 8.31 -21.44
N ILE A 136 -11.40 9.54 -21.39
CA ILE A 136 -12.29 10.15 -22.38
C ILE A 136 -11.64 11.45 -22.85
N PRO A 137 -11.09 11.51 -24.08
CA PRO A 137 -10.70 12.76 -24.70
C PRO A 137 -11.94 13.68 -24.84
N ILE A 138 -11.87 14.88 -24.28
CA ILE A 138 -12.94 15.89 -24.39
C ILE A 138 -12.79 16.68 -25.68
N ASN A 139 -11.53 17.02 -26.00
CA ASN A 139 -11.14 17.71 -27.23
C ASN A 139 -9.64 17.48 -27.49
N GLU A 140 -9.06 18.17 -28.48
CA GLU A 140 -7.65 18.03 -28.86
C GLU A 140 -6.64 18.36 -27.73
N ARG A 141 -7.07 19.09 -26.70
CA ARG A 141 -6.21 19.54 -25.59
C ARG A 141 -6.55 18.95 -24.25
N PHE A 142 -7.79 18.52 -24.02
CA PHE A 142 -8.24 18.05 -22.72
C PHE A 142 -8.71 16.61 -22.77
N ALA A 143 -8.31 15.83 -21.79
CA ALA A 143 -8.90 14.52 -21.54
C ALA A 143 -9.26 14.37 -20.05
N PHE A 144 -10.34 13.64 -19.81
CA PHE A 144 -10.85 13.30 -18.48
C PHE A 144 -10.59 11.83 -18.18
N GLY A 145 -10.20 11.53 -16.95
CA GLY A 145 -9.94 10.18 -16.45
C GLY A 145 -10.74 9.84 -15.23
N LEU A 146 -11.22 8.62 -15.17
CA LEU A 146 -11.80 8.00 -13.99
C LEU A 146 -11.08 6.70 -13.71
N SER A 147 -10.84 6.41 -12.43
CA SER A 147 -10.29 5.10 -12.03
C SER A 147 -10.91 4.62 -10.72
N GLN A 148 -11.04 3.31 -10.63
CA GLN A 148 -11.25 2.59 -9.38
C GLN A 148 -10.04 1.68 -9.18
N VAL A 149 -9.36 1.85 -8.04
CA VAL A 149 -8.08 1.20 -7.74
C VAL A 149 -8.09 0.56 -6.36
N VAL A 150 -7.25 -0.45 -6.18
CA VAL A 150 -6.96 -1.08 -4.88
C VAL A 150 -5.47 -0.85 -4.61
N PRO A 151 -5.08 0.33 -4.09
CA PRO A 151 -3.67 0.68 -3.95
C PRO A 151 -2.95 -0.11 -2.86
N MET A 152 -3.67 -0.60 -1.86
CA MET A 152 -3.10 -1.41 -0.77
C MET A 152 -4.01 -2.59 -0.46
N GLY A 153 -3.39 -3.76 -0.27
CA GLY A 153 -4.06 -4.96 0.20
C GLY A 153 -3.03 -5.92 0.77
N ALA A 154 -3.17 -6.23 2.06
CA ALA A 154 -2.36 -7.24 2.72
C ALA A 154 -3.14 -7.89 3.84
N ARG A 155 -2.91 -9.16 4.06
CA ARG A 155 -3.42 -9.90 5.20
C ARG A 155 -2.42 -10.95 5.64
N THR A 156 -2.34 -11.18 6.95
CA THR A 156 -1.68 -12.35 7.52
C THR A 156 -2.56 -12.90 8.63
N THR A 157 -2.73 -14.22 8.65
CA THR A 157 -3.52 -14.89 9.68
C THR A 157 -2.72 -16.08 10.18
N TRP A 158 -2.34 -16.06 11.45
CA TRP A 158 -1.56 -17.08 12.10
C TRP A 158 -2.40 -17.82 13.14
N ASP A 159 -2.02 -19.04 13.47
CA ASP A 159 -2.62 -19.79 14.57
C ASP A 159 -2.40 -19.03 15.90
N GLU A 160 -3.36 -19.09 16.80
CA GLU A 160 -3.33 -18.32 18.05
C GLU A 160 -2.19 -18.71 19.02
N ASP A 161 -1.61 -19.90 18.83
CA ASP A 161 -0.51 -20.43 19.66
C ASP A 161 0.89 -20.21 19.04
N TRP A 162 0.99 -19.54 17.88
CA TRP A 162 2.28 -19.37 17.22
C TRP A 162 3.26 -18.51 18.02
N LYS A 163 4.55 -18.70 17.76
CA LYS A 163 5.64 -18.05 18.50
C LYS A 163 5.62 -16.53 18.45
N GLY A 164 5.09 -15.93 17.37
CA GLY A 164 5.02 -14.48 17.17
C GLY A 164 3.69 -13.84 17.54
N ARG A 165 2.81 -14.52 18.26
CA ARG A 165 1.44 -14.06 18.61
C ARG A 165 1.37 -12.71 19.36
N ASP A 166 2.45 -12.31 20.02
CA ASP A 166 2.51 -11.00 20.68
C ASP A 166 2.76 -9.85 19.71
N PHE A 167 3.20 -10.15 18.50
CA PHE A 167 3.38 -9.16 17.45
C PHE A 167 2.14 -9.07 16.57
N ALA A 168 1.61 -10.20 16.11
CA ALA A 168 0.39 -10.28 15.34
C ALA A 168 -0.16 -11.70 15.31
N VAL A 169 -1.48 -11.85 15.41
CA VAL A 169 -2.21 -13.10 15.13
C VAL A 169 -2.95 -12.94 13.80
N ASP A 170 -3.74 -11.90 13.64
CA ASP A 170 -4.45 -11.60 12.41
C ASP A 170 -4.29 -10.11 12.10
N THR A 171 -3.76 -9.82 10.93
CA THR A 171 -3.54 -8.46 10.45
C THR A 171 -4.15 -8.32 9.07
N LYS A 172 -4.95 -7.29 8.87
CA LYS A 172 -5.54 -6.96 7.57
C LYS A 172 -5.43 -5.46 7.32
N ILE A 173 -5.04 -5.09 6.11
CA ILE A 173 -5.21 -3.75 5.57
C ILE A 173 -5.77 -3.86 4.16
N GLU A 174 -6.76 -3.06 3.85
CA GLU A 174 -7.43 -3.05 2.55
C GLU A 174 -7.85 -1.63 2.23
N THR A 175 -7.51 -1.18 1.04
CA THR A 175 -7.79 0.17 0.60
C THR A 175 -8.43 0.16 -0.78
N VAL A 176 -9.52 0.88 -0.93
CA VAL A 176 -10.19 1.11 -2.22
C VAL A 176 -10.17 2.61 -2.49
N GLY A 177 -9.79 2.99 -3.70
CA GLY A 177 -9.74 4.38 -4.13
C GLY A 177 -10.57 4.63 -5.39
N LEU A 178 -11.28 5.76 -5.40
CA LEU A 178 -11.93 6.31 -6.60
C LEU A 178 -11.21 7.60 -6.98
N THR A 179 -10.84 7.74 -8.26
CA THR A 179 -10.12 8.91 -8.73
C THR A 179 -10.85 9.60 -9.86
N GLY A 180 -10.74 10.94 -9.88
CA GLY A 180 -11.08 11.76 -11.02
C GLY A 180 -9.87 12.59 -11.41
N SER A 181 -9.53 12.63 -12.71
CA SER A 181 -8.34 13.32 -13.21
C SER A 181 -8.60 14.07 -14.52
N LEU A 182 -7.81 15.11 -14.73
CA LEU A 182 -7.81 15.91 -15.96
C LEU A 182 -6.39 16.02 -16.50
N SER A 183 -6.26 16.00 -17.82
CA SER A 183 -5.02 16.33 -18.51
C SER A 183 -5.18 17.53 -19.43
N PHE A 184 -4.10 18.25 -19.58
CA PHE A 184 -3.99 19.38 -20.53
C PHE A 184 -2.76 19.20 -21.41
N LYS A 185 -3.01 19.12 -22.73
CA LYS A 185 -2.00 19.08 -23.76
C LYS A 185 -1.52 20.51 -24.05
N VAL A 186 -0.32 20.83 -23.58
CA VAL A 186 0.28 22.16 -23.78
C VAL A 186 0.65 22.34 -25.25
N ASN A 187 1.28 21.29 -25.82
CA ASN A 187 1.61 21.17 -27.25
C ASN A 187 1.73 19.68 -27.62
N ASP A 188 2.14 19.36 -28.84
CA ASP A 188 2.23 17.98 -29.31
C ASP A 188 3.29 17.13 -28.59
N GLU A 189 4.24 17.78 -27.95
CA GLU A 189 5.33 17.12 -27.24
C GLU A 189 5.13 17.10 -25.71
N PHE A 190 4.36 18.04 -25.13
CA PHE A 190 4.30 18.25 -23.68
C PHE A 190 2.87 18.35 -23.14
N SER A 191 2.64 17.69 -22.04
CA SER A 191 1.37 17.71 -21.33
C SER A 191 1.57 17.72 -19.81
N ILE A 192 0.55 18.20 -19.12
CA ILE A 192 0.42 18.18 -17.65
C ILE A 192 -0.94 17.58 -17.29
N GLY A 193 -1.04 17.10 -16.09
CA GLY A 193 -2.31 16.58 -15.58
C GLY A 193 -2.33 16.48 -14.08
N GLY A 194 -3.51 16.39 -13.53
CA GLY A 194 -3.70 16.22 -12.09
C GLY A 194 -5.07 15.66 -11.77
N GLY A 195 -5.24 15.19 -10.56
CA GLY A 195 -6.48 14.60 -10.11
C GLY A 195 -6.58 14.50 -8.59
N GLY A 196 -7.76 14.08 -8.15
CA GLY A 196 -8.05 13.75 -6.77
C GLY A 196 -8.37 12.28 -6.59
N ILE A 197 -8.10 11.76 -5.41
CA ILE A 197 -8.48 10.43 -4.97
C ILE A 197 -9.31 10.51 -3.70
N LEU A 198 -10.46 9.87 -3.71
CA LEU A 198 -11.22 9.52 -2.52
C LEU A 198 -10.84 8.09 -2.15
N GLN A 199 -10.22 7.91 -1.00
CA GLN A 199 -9.67 6.64 -0.55
C GLN A 199 -10.33 6.20 0.74
N HIS A 200 -10.82 4.97 0.78
CA HIS A 200 -11.35 4.34 1.97
C HIS A 200 -10.45 3.17 2.38
N THR A 201 -9.93 3.23 3.59
CA THR A 201 -9.01 2.22 4.16
C THR A 201 -9.66 1.57 5.36
N THR A 202 -9.76 0.24 5.31
CA THR A 202 -10.16 -0.58 6.44
C THR A 202 -9.03 -1.51 6.83
N GLY A 203 -8.91 -1.78 8.12
CA GLY A 203 -7.90 -2.71 8.58
C GLY A 203 -8.03 -3.03 10.05
N PHE A 204 -7.29 -4.00 10.48
CA PHE A 204 -7.10 -4.31 11.89
C PHE A 204 -5.77 -5.04 12.11
N VAL A 205 -5.27 -4.91 13.31
CA VAL A 205 -4.16 -5.73 13.85
C VAL A 205 -4.66 -6.36 15.13
N SER A 206 -4.51 -7.67 15.26
CA SER A 206 -4.75 -8.39 16.51
C SER A 206 -3.48 -9.08 16.96
N GLN A 207 -3.25 -9.04 18.26
CA GLN A 207 -2.12 -9.66 18.93
C GLN A 207 -2.53 -10.18 20.30
N ASN A 208 -1.83 -11.17 20.80
CA ASN A 208 -2.00 -11.64 22.16
C ASN A 208 -1.19 -10.77 23.13
N VAL A 209 -1.80 -10.44 24.25
CA VAL A 209 -1.18 -9.70 25.34
C VAL A 209 -1.11 -10.62 26.56
N ASP A 210 0.08 -10.80 27.13
CA ASP A 210 0.27 -11.48 28.39
C ASP A 210 -0.13 -10.51 29.52
N LEU A 211 -1.29 -10.76 30.10
CA LEU A 211 -1.86 -9.89 31.14
C LEU A 211 -1.08 -9.98 32.47
N TYR A 212 -0.41 -11.11 32.72
CA TYR A 212 0.45 -11.22 33.90
C TYR A 212 1.70 -10.36 33.77
N ALA A 213 2.34 -10.43 32.61
CA ALA A 213 3.50 -9.58 32.32
C ALA A 213 3.13 -8.10 32.31
N ALA A 214 1.97 -7.74 31.76
CA ALA A 214 1.47 -6.37 31.76
C ALA A 214 1.13 -5.86 33.15
N ALA A 215 0.49 -6.67 34.01
CA ALA A 215 0.17 -6.32 35.38
C ALA A 215 1.43 -6.16 36.25
N ALA A 216 2.43 -7.01 36.04
CA ALA A 216 3.71 -6.92 36.78
C ALA A 216 4.48 -5.62 36.43
N GLN A 217 4.30 -5.05 35.27
CA GLN A 217 4.91 -3.79 34.84
C GLN A 217 4.11 -2.55 35.27
N SER A 218 2.90 -2.73 35.79
CA SER A 218 2.00 -1.63 36.19
C SER A 218 1.37 -1.93 37.53
N PRO A 219 2.17 -1.92 38.64
CA PRO A 219 1.69 -2.30 39.99
C PRO A 219 0.56 -1.40 40.51
N ASP A 220 0.45 -0.16 40.00
CA ASP A 220 -0.60 0.79 40.41
C ASP A 220 -2.00 0.43 39.91
N LEU A 221 -2.12 -0.51 38.96
CA LEU A 221 -3.41 -0.96 38.44
C LEU A 221 -4.15 -1.96 39.33
N GLY A 222 -3.59 -2.30 40.49
CA GLY A 222 -4.21 -3.24 41.43
C GLY A 222 -4.28 -4.65 40.83
N TYR A 223 -3.26 -5.46 41.08
CA TYR A 223 -3.22 -6.83 40.62
C TYR A 223 -4.42 -7.63 41.17
N THR A 224 -5.36 -7.96 40.33
CA THR A 224 -6.35 -9.01 40.62
C THR A 224 -5.85 -10.30 39.96
N PRO A 225 -5.66 -11.40 40.69
CA PRO A 225 -5.23 -12.65 40.07
C PRO A 225 -6.28 -13.11 39.05
N PHE A 226 -5.85 -13.26 37.81
CA PHE A 226 -6.71 -13.82 36.76
C PHE A 226 -6.93 -15.31 37.07
N PRO A 227 -8.11 -15.87 36.78
CA PRO A 227 -8.35 -17.29 36.87
C PRO A 227 -7.34 -18.10 36.03
N ALA A 228 -7.07 -19.32 36.44
CA ALA A 228 -6.17 -20.24 35.74
C ALA A 228 -6.53 -20.32 34.26
N GLY A 229 -5.53 -20.20 33.40
CA GLY A 229 -5.71 -20.23 31.93
C GLY A 229 -6.20 -18.92 31.29
N GLN A 230 -6.46 -17.85 32.05
CA GLN A 230 -6.96 -16.57 31.54
C GLN A 230 -5.92 -15.45 31.51
N GLY A 231 -4.64 -15.78 31.61
CA GLY A 231 -3.54 -14.79 31.56
C GLY A 231 -3.26 -14.19 30.18
N LEU A 232 -3.95 -14.63 29.13
CA LEU A 232 -3.80 -14.12 27.77
C LEU A 232 -5.07 -13.42 27.32
N ALA A 233 -4.93 -12.25 26.71
CA ALA A 233 -6.02 -11.53 26.06
C ALA A 233 -5.67 -11.26 24.60
N LEU A 234 -6.64 -11.39 23.72
CA LEU A 234 -6.53 -10.97 22.34
C LEU A 234 -6.89 -9.50 22.23
N MET A 235 -5.90 -8.65 22.02
CA MET A 235 -6.10 -7.25 21.71
C MET A 235 -6.32 -7.08 20.20
N ARG A 236 -7.33 -6.30 19.82
CA ARG A 236 -7.58 -5.96 18.41
C ARG A 236 -7.75 -4.46 18.26
N VAL A 237 -6.89 -3.86 17.43
CA VAL A 237 -6.98 -2.47 17.02
C VAL A 237 -7.54 -2.42 15.60
N LYS A 238 -8.60 -1.66 15.39
CA LYS A 238 -9.26 -1.48 14.09
C LYS A 238 -8.98 -0.09 13.54
N VAL A 239 -8.80 -0.03 12.23
CA VAL A 239 -8.70 1.20 11.45
C VAL A 239 -9.83 1.22 10.43
N ASP A 240 -10.55 2.32 10.39
CA ASP A 240 -11.59 2.61 9.39
C ASP A 240 -11.52 4.11 9.12
N ASN A 241 -11.07 4.49 7.93
CA ASN A 241 -10.86 5.88 7.60
C ASN A 241 -11.12 6.16 6.12
N THR A 242 -11.72 7.32 5.86
CA THR A 242 -11.89 7.85 4.50
C THR A 242 -11.11 9.13 4.37
N SER A 243 -10.26 9.22 3.37
CA SER A 243 -9.37 10.35 3.13
C SER A 243 -9.45 10.84 1.69
N LEU A 244 -9.12 12.12 1.51
CA LEU A 244 -8.93 12.75 0.21
C LEU A 244 -7.43 12.98 0.00
N GLY A 245 -6.97 12.62 -1.19
CA GLY A 245 -5.63 12.91 -1.66
C GLY A 245 -5.65 13.57 -3.03
N TRP A 246 -4.50 13.96 -3.51
CA TRP A 246 -4.32 14.51 -4.85
C TRP A 246 -3.06 13.93 -5.50
N PHE A 247 -3.02 13.97 -6.81
CA PHE A 247 -1.87 13.54 -7.59
C PHE A 247 -1.72 14.44 -8.82
N ALA A 248 -0.49 14.56 -9.30
CA ALA A 248 -0.17 15.36 -10.46
C ALA A 248 0.93 14.70 -11.28
N GLY A 249 1.00 15.06 -12.56
CA GLY A 249 2.01 14.53 -13.45
C GLY A 249 2.33 15.44 -14.60
N MET A 250 3.46 15.15 -15.24
CA MET A 250 3.87 15.71 -16.51
C MET A 250 4.36 14.61 -17.44
N ALA A 251 4.19 14.81 -18.74
CA ALA A 251 4.69 13.90 -19.74
C ALA A 251 5.27 14.69 -20.92
N TRP A 252 6.42 14.23 -21.41
CA TRP A 252 7.14 14.85 -22.51
C TRP A 252 7.56 13.81 -23.53
N LYS A 253 7.25 14.08 -24.80
CA LYS A 253 7.60 13.28 -25.97
C LYS A 253 8.63 14.04 -26.82
N PRO A 254 9.94 13.97 -26.49
CA PRO A 254 10.96 14.65 -27.27
C PRO A 254 11.09 14.11 -28.70
N THR A 255 10.71 12.87 -28.92
CA THR A 255 10.68 12.22 -30.22
C THR A 255 9.41 11.37 -30.37
N SER A 256 9.16 10.84 -31.56
CA SER A 256 8.05 9.89 -31.78
C SER A 256 8.23 8.54 -31.08
N ARG A 257 9.43 8.25 -30.58
CA ARG A 257 9.78 6.95 -29.94
C ARG A 257 9.98 7.06 -28.43
N ASP A 258 10.32 8.25 -27.96
CA ASP A 258 10.67 8.45 -26.55
C ASP A 258 9.57 9.20 -25.81
N THR A 259 9.22 8.74 -24.63
CA THR A 259 8.31 9.43 -23.72
C THR A 259 8.93 9.43 -22.33
N LEU A 260 9.02 10.60 -21.73
CA LEU A 260 9.46 10.82 -20.37
C LEU A 260 8.28 11.29 -19.53
N GLY A 261 8.20 10.85 -18.29
CA GLY A 261 7.15 11.28 -17.39
C GLY A 261 7.64 11.39 -15.96
N LEU A 262 7.00 12.29 -15.24
CA LEU A 262 7.13 12.46 -13.80
C LEU A 262 5.74 12.52 -13.21
N ASN A 263 5.53 11.84 -12.11
CA ASN A 263 4.27 11.89 -11.36
C ASN A 263 4.54 11.93 -9.85
N TYR A 264 3.58 12.50 -9.14
CA TYR A 264 3.54 12.58 -7.69
C TYR A 264 2.14 12.17 -7.21
N HIS A 265 2.12 11.33 -6.16
CA HIS A 265 0.91 10.89 -5.44
C HIS A 265 1.02 11.20 -3.96
#